data_a825ed7413e1f7c31424807131e354d8
#
_entry.id   a825ed7413e1f7c31424807131e354d8
#
_cell.length_a   1.000
_cell.length_b   1.000
_cell.length_c   1.000
_cell.angle_alpha   90.00
_cell.angle_beta   90.00
_cell.angle_gamma   90.00
#
_symmetry.space_group_name_H-M   'P 1'
#
loop_
_entity.id
_entity.type
_entity.pdbx_description
1 polymer ?
#
loop_
_entity_poly.entity_id
_entity_poly.type
_entity_poly.pdbx_seq_one_letter_code
_entity_poly.pdbx_strand_id
1 'polypeptide(L)'
;MKKMIAMLCVGALLAATGCGGTGEADGNLMIAAAASLENCLTGEIIPLFNESYPGITVTGTYDSSGKLQTQIEEGAEVDVFFSAATKQMDALTEEQMMDTASVVNLLENKIVLIVPTGSEEEYSKFEDVANAATIAIGDPESVPAGQYAQESLENLGLWDTVLAKASLGTNVTEVLNWVAEGSADAGIVYATDAAQMPDKVSVIATAPADSVKQAIYPVGITSTAVNPEPAKIFVEFLQTPEVIAIFEANGFSGVK
;
A
#
# COMPACT_ATOMS: atom_id res chain seq x y z
N MET A 1 4.15 -14.55 -90.75
CA MET A 1 4.10 -15.53 -89.71
C MET A 1 4.93 -15.02 -88.51
N LYS A 2 4.38 -14.26 -87.62
CA LYS A 2 5.03 -13.87 -86.34
C LYS A 2 4.00 -13.98 -85.27
N LYS A 3 4.22 -14.95 -84.36
CA LYS A 3 3.40 -15.20 -83.17
C LYS A 3 3.75 -14.16 -82.09
N MET A 4 2.80 -13.32 -81.71
CA MET A 4 2.90 -12.44 -80.54
C MET A 4 2.57 -13.26 -79.29
N ILE A 5 3.50 -13.32 -78.36
CA ILE A 5 3.30 -13.87 -77.03
C ILE A 5 2.89 -12.71 -76.12
N ALA A 6 1.66 -12.79 -75.60
CA ALA A 6 1.18 -11.86 -74.59
C ALA A 6 1.73 -12.25 -73.22
N MET A 7 2.49 -11.35 -72.61
CA MET A 7 3.05 -11.51 -71.26
C MET A 7 2.08 -10.94 -70.25
N LEU A 8 1.50 -11.81 -69.43
CA LEU A 8 0.56 -11.48 -68.37
C LEU A 8 1.37 -11.04 -67.13
N CYS A 9 1.34 -9.75 -66.82
CA CYS A 9 1.89 -9.24 -65.57
C CYS A 9 0.91 -9.52 -64.42
N VAL A 10 1.24 -10.48 -63.56
CA VAL A 10 0.55 -10.70 -62.28
C VAL A 10 1.12 -9.69 -61.28
N GLY A 11 0.34 -8.67 -60.93
CA GLY A 11 0.65 -7.74 -59.85
C GLY A 11 0.47 -8.42 -58.51
N ALA A 12 1.58 -8.66 -57.80
CA ALA A 12 1.56 -9.05 -56.41
C ALA A 12 1.20 -7.84 -55.53
N LEU A 13 -0.01 -7.83 -54.96
CA LEU A 13 -0.34 -6.94 -53.86
C LEU A 13 0.43 -7.41 -52.62
N LEU A 14 1.47 -6.67 -52.25
CA LEU A 14 2.03 -6.78 -50.90
C LEU A 14 1.04 -6.12 -49.93
N ALA A 15 0.32 -6.96 -49.21
CA ALA A 15 -0.37 -6.54 -47.99
C ALA A 15 0.73 -6.22 -46.95
N ALA A 16 0.97 -4.93 -46.73
CA ALA A 16 1.74 -4.48 -45.60
C ALA A 16 0.88 -4.75 -44.35
N THR A 17 1.07 -5.90 -43.71
CA THR A 17 0.67 -6.10 -42.34
C THR A 17 1.53 -5.16 -41.48
N GLY A 18 0.95 -4.02 -41.12
CA GLY A 18 1.51 -3.18 -40.06
C GLY A 18 1.54 -3.97 -38.76
N CYS A 19 2.69 -4.50 -38.40
CA CYS A 19 2.98 -4.81 -37.02
C CYS A 19 2.92 -3.48 -36.26
N GLY A 20 1.79 -3.21 -35.60
CA GLY A 20 1.76 -2.28 -34.49
C GLY A 20 2.67 -2.91 -33.42
N GLY A 21 3.90 -2.45 -33.35
CA GLY A 21 4.77 -2.72 -32.22
C GLY A 21 4.09 -2.09 -31.01
N THR A 22 3.51 -2.91 -30.16
CA THR A 22 3.38 -2.58 -28.75
C THR A 22 4.81 -2.41 -28.28
N GLY A 23 5.29 -1.17 -28.17
CA GLY A 23 6.57 -0.88 -27.55
C GLY A 23 6.47 -1.48 -26.14
N GLU A 24 7.22 -2.56 -25.89
CA GLU A 24 7.38 -3.05 -24.53
C GLU A 24 7.98 -1.88 -23.75
N ALA A 25 7.27 -1.42 -22.73
CA ALA A 25 7.79 -0.40 -21.86
C ALA A 25 8.95 -1.02 -21.06
N ASP A 26 10.13 -0.45 -21.21
CA ASP A 26 11.33 -0.82 -20.47
C ASP A 26 11.64 0.25 -19.43
N GLY A 27 12.17 -0.14 -18.28
CA GLY A 27 12.66 0.83 -17.30
C GLY A 27 12.77 0.28 -15.89
N ASN A 28 13.31 1.11 -15.01
CA ASN A 28 13.32 0.87 -13.58
C ASN A 28 12.18 1.68 -12.96
N LEU A 29 11.44 1.10 -12.07
CA LEU A 29 10.37 1.75 -11.33
C LEU A 29 10.71 1.74 -9.84
N MET A 30 10.80 2.92 -9.24
CA MET A 30 10.98 3.07 -7.81
C MET A 30 9.64 3.35 -7.14
N ILE A 31 9.21 2.46 -6.25
CA ILE A 31 8.00 2.66 -5.47
C ILE A 31 8.34 2.95 -4.01
N ALA A 32 7.62 3.89 -3.40
CA ALA A 32 7.60 4.13 -1.96
C ALA A 32 6.22 3.70 -1.43
N ALA A 33 6.16 2.65 -0.63
CA ALA A 33 4.89 2.10 -0.16
C ALA A 33 4.88 1.92 1.36
N ALA A 34 3.70 2.10 1.95
CA ALA A 34 3.51 1.89 3.38
C ALA A 34 3.93 0.48 3.81
N ALA A 35 4.56 0.36 5.00
CA ALA A 35 5.08 -0.90 5.54
C ALA A 35 4.04 -2.04 5.55
N SER A 36 2.76 -1.72 5.80
CA SER A 36 1.66 -2.69 5.76
C SER A 36 1.39 -3.32 4.38
N LEU A 37 1.93 -2.73 3.30
CA LEU A 37 1.81 -3.22 1.93
C LEU A 37 2.98 -4.13 1.51
N GLU A 38 4.09 -4.12 2.25
CA GLU A 38 5.35 -4.75 1.85
C GLU A 38 5.17 -6.22 1.47
N ASN A 39 4.52 -7.00 2.32
CA ASN A 39 4.42 -8.45 2.12
C ASN A 39 3.61 -8.82 0.87
N CYS A 40 2.44 -8.20 0.65
CA CYS A 40 1.64 -8.51 -0.54
C CYS A 40 2.28 -7.96 -1.83
N LEU A 41 2.93 -6.78 -1.77
CA LEU A 41 3.64 -6.24 -2.93
C LEU A 41 4.84 -7.09 -3.31
N THR A 42 5.73 -7.42 -2.37
CA THR A 42 6.95 -8.17 -2.65
C THR A 42 6.72 -9.66 -2.88
N GLY A 43 5.74 -10.24 -2.17
CA GLY A 43 5.44 -11.67 -2.24
C GLY A 43 4.63 -12.10 -3.45
N GLU A 44 3.72 -11.25 -3.92
CA GLU A 44 2.74 -11.65 -4.93
C GLU A 44 2.61 -10.65 -6.09
N ILE A 45 2.39 -9.36 -5.81
CA ILE A 45 2.01 -8.38 -6.83
C ILE A 45 3.18 -8.02 -7.75
N ILE A 46 4.36 -7.70 -7.19
CA ILE A 46 5.56 -7.38 -8.00
C ILE A 46 6.02 -8.59 -8.83
N PRO A 47 6.06 -9.83 -8.31
CA PRO A 47 6.30 -11.02 -9.13
C PRO A 47 5.32 -11.15 -10.30
N LEU A 48 4.01 -11.00 -10.07
CA LEU A 48 2.98 -11.06 -11.11
C LEU A 48 3.14 -9.92 -12.14
N PHE A 49 3.49 -8.72 -11.68
CA PHE A 49 3.78 -7.59 -12.55
C PHE A 49 4.97 -7.87 -13.46
N ASN A 50 6.07 -8.39 -12.92
CA ASN A 50 7.28 -8.70 -13.67
C ASN A 50 7.06 -9.81 -14.71
N GLU A 51 6.13 -10.76 -14.45
CA GLU A 51 5.71 -11.75 -15.45
C GLU A 51 4.96 -11.10 -16.61
N SER A 52 4.12 -10.11 -16.31
CA SER A 52 3.31 -9.39 -17.31
C SER A 52 4.10 -8.33 -18.09
N TYR A 53 5.09 -7.72 -17.44
CA TYR A 53 5.92 -6.63 -17.98
C TYR A 53 7.41 -6.90 -17.74
N PRO A 54 8.02 -7.89 -18.40
CA PRO A 54 9.41 -8.32 -18.13
C PRO A 54 10.49 -7.28 -18.42
N GLY A 55 10.16 -6.21 -19.17
CA GLY A 55 11.05 -5.06 -19.42
C GLY A 55 11.11 -4.06 -18.27
N ILE A 56 10.17 -4.13 -17.29
CA ILE A 56 10.12 -3.18 -16.18
C ILE A 56 10.61 -3.86 -14.90
N THR A 57 11.66 -3.29 -14.28
CA THR A 57 12.16 -3.76 -12.98
C THR A 57 11.60 -2.87 -11.88
N VAL A 58 10.85 -3.44 -10.95
CA VAL A 58 10.29 -2.72 -9.79
C VAL A 58 11.20 -2.85 -8.58
N THR A 59 11.58 -1.71 -7.99
CA THR A 59 12.30 -1.62 -6.73
C THR A 59 11.44 -0.87 -5.72
N GLY A 60 11.32 -1.37 -4.48
CA GLY A 60 10.48 -0.77 -3.45
C GLY A 60 11.28 -0.33 -2.22
N THR A 61 10.84 0.78 -1.62
CA THR A 61 11.18 1.17 -0.25
C THR A 61 9.91 1.15 0.59
N TYR A 62 10.00 0.61 1.80
CA TYR A 62 8.86 0.36 2.67
C TYR A 62 9.12 0.94 4.07
N ASP A 63 8.28 1.87 4.50
CA ASP A 63 8.34 2.46 5.86
C ASP A 63 6.96 3.08 6.19
N SER A 64 6.86 3.85 7.28
CA SER A 64 5.67 4.66 7.54
C SER A 64 5.45 5.69 6.43
N SER A 65 4.18 5.92 6.08
CA SER A 65 3.84 6.85 4.99
C SER A 65 4.34 8.27 5.26
N GLY A 66 4.41 8.69 6.53
CA GLY A 66 4.97 10.02 6.87
C GLY A 66 6.47 10.13 6.63
N LYS A 67 7.26 9.08 6.92
CA LYS A 67 8.69 9.08 6.59
C LYS A 67 8.91 9.07 5.07
N LEU A 68 8.10 8.29 4.33
CA LEU A 68 8.19 8.25 2.87
C LEU A 68 7.78 9.59 2.26
N GLN A 69 6.75 10.26 2.81
CA GLN A 69 6.39 11.64 2.46
C GLN A 69 7.59 12.57 2.63
N THR A 70 8.21 12.59 3.82
CA THR A 70 9.38 13.43 4.09
C THR A 70 10.54 13.14 3.12
N GLN A 71 10.79 11.87 2.78
CA GLN A 71 11.81 11.51 1.79
C GLN A 71 11.50 12.09 0.39
N ILE A 72 10.23 12.05 -0.01
CA ILE A 72 9.79 12.65 -1.29
C ILE A 72 9.97 14.18 -1.25
N GLU A 73 9.57 14.84 -0.15
CA GLU A 73 9.76 16.28 0.09
C GLU A 73 11.25 16.69 0.04
N GLU A 74 12.13 15.82 0.54
CA GLU A 74 13.58 15.99 0.51
C GLU A 74 14.22 15.66 -0.86
N GLY A 75 13.42 15.24 -1.83
CA GLY A 75 13.86 15.00 -3.21
C GLY A 75 14.30 13.57 -3.50
N ALA A 76 13.83 12.58 -2.74
CA ALA A 76 14.06 11.18 -3.10
C ALA A 76 13.45 10.87 -4.48
N GLU A 77 14.19 10.16 -5.31
CA GLU A 77 13.75 9.71 -6.63
C GLU A 77 12.74 8.54 -6.46
N VAL A 78 11.46 8.88 -6.38
CA VAL A 78 10.35 7.94 -6.26
C VAL A 78 9.39 8.17 -7.42
N ASP A 79 9.01 7.11 -8.14
CA ASP A 79 8.07 7.20 -9.25
C ASP A 79 6.61 7.04 -8.77
N VAL A 80 6.37 6.12 -7.83
CA VAL A 80 5.02 5.83 -7.30
C VAL A 80 5.03 5.89 -5.77
N PHE A 81 4.08 6.62 -5.19
CA PHE A 81 3.83 6.65 -3.76
C PHE A 81 2.51 5.94 -3.43
N PHE A 82 2.55 4.97 -2.49
CA PHE A 82 1.39 4.22 -2.02
C PHE A 82 1.26 4.38 -0.50
N SER A 83 0.41 5.29 -0.08
CA SER A 83 0.22 5.68 1.32
C SER A 83 -0.81 4.81 2.03
N ALA A 84 -0.68 4.66 3.36
CA ALA A 84 -1.68 4.03 4.23
C ALA A 84 -2.70 5.03 4.82
N ALA A 85 -2.66 6.29 4.39
CA ALA A 85 -3.66 7.30 4.72
C ALA A 85 -3.71 8.40 3.65
N THR A 86 -4.87 9.04 3.50
CA THR A 86 -5.03 10.16 2.57
C THR A 86 -4.21 11.37 3.00
N LYS A 87 -4.01 11.59 4.31
CA LYS A 87 -3.29 12.75 4.85
C LYS A 87 -1.94 13.01 4.18
N GLN A 88 -1.12 11.96 4.00
CA GLN A 88 0.20 12.09 3.42
C GLN A 88 0.15 12.31 1.89
N MET A 89 -0.80 11.67 1.23
CA MET A 89 -1.04 11.87 -0.20
C MET A 89 -1.57 13.29 -0.47
N ASP A 90 -2.49 13.77 0.36
CA ASP A 90 -3.07 15.11 0.25
C ASP A 90 -1.99 16.18 0.46
N ALA A 91 -1.10 16.01 1.46
CA ALA A 91 0.01 16.93 1.71
C ALA A 91 0.94 17.05 0.50
N LEU A 92 1.42 15.92 -0.07
CA LEU A 92 2.25 15.93 -1.28
C LEU A 92 1.50 16.51 -2.49
N THR A 93 0.19 16.31 -2.55
CA THR A 93 -0.67 16.87 -3.63
C THR A 93 -0.78 18.40 -3.51
N GLU A 94 -0.99 18.92 -2.30
CA GLU A 94 -1.01 20.36 -2.03
C GLU A 94 0.32 21.03 -2.34
N GLU A 95 1.43 20.33 -2.11
CA GLU A 95 2.79 20.75 -2.44
C GLU A 95 3.14 20.58 -3.94
N GLN A 96 2.20 20.10 -4.76
CA GLN A 96 2.38 19.84 -6.19
C GLN A 96 3.47 18.77 -6.49
N MET A 97 3.72 17.88 -5.54
CA MET A 97 4.67 16.78 -5.67
C MET A 97 4.05 15.49 -6.24
N MET A 98 2.73 15.50 -6.51
CA MET A 98 2.02 14.38 -7.14
C MET A 98 1.42 14.82 -8.49
N ASP A 99 1.37 13.89 -9.43
CA ASP A 99 0.47 13.98 -10.58
C ASP A 99 -0.96 13.70 -10.09
N THR A 100 -1.72 14.75 -9.86
CA THR A 100 -3.08 14.68 -9.29
C THR A 100 -4.04 13.83 -10.12
N ALA A 101 -3.80 13.71 -11.44
CA ALA A 101 -4.63 12.89 -12.32
C ALA A 101 -4.40 11.39 -12.13
N SER A 102 -3.26 11.02 -11.55
CA SER A 102 -2.88 9.63 -11.28
C SER A 102 -3.32 9.12 -9.90
N VAL A 103 -3.74 10.02 -9.00
CA VAL A 103 -4.06 9.65 -7.61
C VAL A 103 -5.40 8.91 -7.55
N VAL A 104 -5.35 7.69 -7.00
CA VAL A 104 -6.52 6.81 -6.84
C VAL A 104 -6.60 6.33 -5.38
N ASN A 105 -7.77 6.47 -4.76
CA ASN A 105 -8.08 5.77 -3.51
C ASN A 105 -8.35 4.31 -3.82
N LEU A 106 -7.37 3.44 -3.57
CA LEU A 106 -7.39 2.07 -4.09
C LEU A 106 -7.93 1.05 -3.09
N LEU A 107 -7.48 1.13 -1.83
CA LEU A 107 -7.78 0.12 -0.82
C LEU A 107 -8.31 0.74 0.46
N GLU A 108 -9.00 -0.09 1.23
CA GLU A 108 -9.47 0.16 2.59
C GLU A 108 -8.87 -0.85 3.56
N ASN A 109 -8.68 -0.42 4.81
CA ASN A 109 -8.22 -1.28 5.89
C ASN A 109 -8.98 -0.99 7.19
N LYS A 110 -8.76 -1.80 8.22
CA LYS A 110 -9.39 -1.65 9.53
C LYS A 110 -8.31 -1.51 10.60
N ILE A 111 -8.56 -0.65 11.58
CA ILE A 111 -7.74 -0.51 12.77
C ILE A 111 -8.22 -1.54 13.80
N VAL A 112 -7.30 -2.32 14.34
CA VAL A 112 -7.61 -3.40 15.29
C VAL A 112 -6.72 -3.35 16.52
N LEU A 113 -7.28 -3.77 17.64
CA LEU A 113 -6.55 -4.10 18.85
C LEU A 113 -6.03 -5.52 18.73
N ILE A 114 -4.72 -5.69 18.93
CA ILE A 114 -4.04 -6.99 18.99
C ILE A 114 -3.40 -7.21 20.35
N VAL A 115 -3.30 -8.47 20.75
CA VAL A 115 -2.57 -8.95 21.92
C VAL A 115 -1.73 -10.18 21.56
N PRO A 116 -0.71 -10.55 22.34
CA PRO A 116 -0.03 -11.84 22.16
C PRO A 116 -1.02 -13.01 22.24
N THR A 117 -0.87 -14.00 21.36
CA THR A 117 -1.70 -15.23 21.41
C THR A 117 -1.61 -15.88 22.80
N GLY A 118 -2.76 -16.19 23.38
CA GLY A 118 -2.90 -16.75 24.74
C GLY A 118 -3.23 -15.71 25.81
N SER A 119 -3.32 -14.41 25.46
CA SER A 119 -3.71 -13.32 26.37
C SER A 119 -5.13 -12.79 26.10
N GLU A 120 -5.91 -13.44 25.24
CA GLU A 120 -7.21 -12.95 24.76
C GLU A 120 -8.26 -12.81 25.86
N GLU A 121 -8.20 -13.67 26.89
CA GLU A 121 -9.19 -13.70 27.99
C GLU A 121 -9.19 -12.40 28.82
N GLU A 122 -8.12 -11.61 28.77
CA GLU A 122 -7.99 -10.35 29.48
C GLU A 122 -8.69 -9.18 28.78
N TYR A 123 -9.06 -9.37 27.49
CA TYR A 123 -9.58 -8.32 26.61
C TYR A 123 -10.85 -8.80 25.90
N SER A 124 -11.81 -7.91 25.69
CA SER A 124 -13.08 -8.24 25.03
C SER A 124 -13.56 -7.22 24.00
N LYS A 125 -12.99 -6.02 24.03
CA LYS A 125 -13.34 -4.90 23.16
C LYS A 125 -12.15 -3.97 22.95
N PHE A 126 -12.25 -3.08 22.00
CA PHE A 126 -11.16 -2.16 21.61
C PHE A 126 -10.68 -1.28 22.77
N GLU A 127 -11.61 -0.78 23.58
CA GLU A 127 -11.32 0.11 24.71
C GLU A 127 -10.51 -0.59 25.83
N ASP A 128 -10.48 -1.91 25.85
CA ASP A 128 -9.72 -2.67 26.84
C ASP A 128 -8.19 -2.51 26.65
N VAL A 129 -7.74 -1.91 25.53
CA VAL A 129 -6.35 -1.48 25.36
C VAL A 129 -5.86 -0.65 26.55
N ALA A 130 -6.73 0.17 27.15
CA ALA A 130 -6.41 0.98 28.32
C ALA A 130 -6.08 0.15 29.58
N ASN A 131 -6.43 -1.14 29.63
CA ASN A 131 -6.13 -2.05 30.75
C ASN A 131 -4.72 -2.64 30.66
N ALA A 132 -4.10 -2.68 29.47
CA ALA A 132 -2.76 -3.19 29.26
C ALA A 132 -1.72 -2.42 30.09
N ALA A 133 -0.69 -3.11 30.58
CA ALA A 133 0.39 -2.48 31.33
C ALA A 133 1.39 -1.79 30.38
N THR A 134 1.66 -2.43 29.22
CA THR A 134 2.51 -1.91 28.14
C THR A 134 1.76 -1.94 26.82
N ILE A 135 1.81 -0.84 26.07
CA ILE A 135 1.05 -0.68 24.83
C ILE A 135 2.00 -0.28 23.70
N ALA A 136 1.78 -0.85 22.52
CA ALA A 136 2.49 -0.46 21.31
C ALA A 136 1.54 0.23 20.33
N ILE A 137 1.89 1.42 19.87
CA ILE A 137 1.18 2.14 18.79
C ILE A 137 2.20 2.78 17.84
N GLY A 138 1.83 2.99 16.59
CA GLY A 138 2.67 3.78 15.68
C GLY A 138 2.78 5.23 16.15
N ASP A 139 3.92 5.87 15.92
CA ASP A 139 4.09 7.29 16.24
C ASP A 139 3.10 8.13 15.40
N PRO A 140 2.14 8.85 16.02
CA PRO A 140 1.13 9.61 15.28
C PRO A 140 1.72 10.76 14.43
N GLU A 141 2.95 11.19 14.70
CA GLU A 141 3.59 12.22 13.89
C GLU A 141 3.87 11.72 12.46
N SER A 142 4.20 10.43 12.29
CA SER A 142 4.65 9.91 10.99
C SER A 142 3.96 8.60 10.55
N VAL A 143 3.32 7.86 11.46
CA VAL A 143 2.75 6.55 11.17
C VAL A 143 1.22 6.63 11.03
N PRO A 144 0.64 6.36 9.84
CA PRO A 144 -0.81 6.42 9.65
C PRO A 144 -1.61 5.56 10.62
N ALA A 145 -1.18 4.31 10.91
CA ALA A 145 -1.86 3.47 11.91
C ALA A 145 -1.90 4.13 13.29
N GLY A 146 -0.83 4.86 13.67
CA GLY A 146 -0.78 5.66 14.90
C GLY A 146 -1.72 6.86 14.87
N GLN A 147 -1.86 7.53 13.71
CA GLN A 147 -2.81 8.64 13.53
C GLN A 147 -4.26 8.17 13.69
N TYR A 148 -4.62 7.03 13.10
CA TYR A 148 -5.93 6.43 13.27
C TYR A 148 -6.16 5.93 14.71
N ALA A 149 -5.12 5.35 15.36
CA ALA A 149 -5.19 4.94 16.75
C ALA A 149 -5.44 6.15 17.66
N GLN A 150 -4.71 7.25 17.47
CA GLN A 150 -4.91 8.49 18.20
C GLN A 150 -6.32 9.03 18.00
N GLU A 151 -6.79 9.17 16.76
CA GLU A 151 -8.15 9.66 16.44
C GLU A 151 -9.22 8.82 17.17
N SER A 152 -9.11 7.49 17.10
CA SER A 152 -10.05 6.59 17.77
C SER A 152 -10.02 6.75 19.29
N LEU A 153 -8.82 6.77 19.88
CA LEU A 153 -8.65 6.84 21.33
C LEU A 153 -9.03 8.21 21.89
N GLU A 154 -8.83 9.30 21.13
CA GLU A 154 -9.31 10.65 21.51
C GLU A 154 -10.84 10.70 21.54
N ASN A 155 -11.50 10.16 20.50
CA ASN A 155 -12.97 10.10 20.43
C ASN A 155 -13.58 9.19 21.52
N LEU A 156 -12.82 8.19 21.98
CA LEU A 156 -13.20 7.31 23.10
C LEU A 156 -12.81 7.89 24.47
N GLY A 157 -12.08 9.02 24.54
CA GLY A 157 -11.59 9.62 25.78
C GLY A 157 -10.48 8.81 26.48
N LEU A 158 -9.73 7.98 25.73
CA LEU A 158 -8.71 7.07 26.23
C LEU A 158 -7.27 7.47 25.89
N TRP A 159 -7.07 8.47 25.03
CA TRP A 159 -5.76 8.81 24.47
C TRP A 159 -4.68 9.03 25.56
N ASP A 160 -4.94 9.92 26.52
CA ASP A 160 -3.97 10.24 27.56
C ASP A 160 -3.60 9.01 28.42
N THR A 161 -4.58 8.14 28.68
CA THR A 161 -4.36 6.90 29.46
C THR A 161 -3.49 5.92 28.69
N VAL A 162 -3.71 5.77 27.39
CA VAL A 162 -2.96 4.87 26.53
C VAL A 162 -1.57 5.44 26.28
N LEU A 163 -1.45 6.72 25.93
CA LEU A 163 -0.17 7.39 25.64
C LEU A 163 0.81 7.29 26.83
N ALA A 164 0.31 7.41 28.06
CA ALA A 164 1.16 7.29 29.26
C ALA A 164 1.85 5.92 29.41
N LYS A 165 1.40 4.91 28.69
CA LYS A 165 1.91 3.53 28.72
C LYS A 165 2.45 3.08 27.36
N ALA A 166 2.36 3.94 26.33
CA ALA A 166 2.65 3.56 24.97
C ALA A 166 4.14 3.67 24.64
N SER A 167 4.63 2.67 23.93
CA SER A 167 5.84 2.76 23.11
C SER A 167 5.44 3.12 21.69
N LEU A 168 6.10 4.15 21.14
CA LEU A 168 5.80 4.66 19.80
C LEU A 168 6.71 4.02 18.76
N GLY A 169 6.12 3.18 17.90
CA GLY A 169 6.83 2.52 16.82
C GLY A 169 7.04 3.45 15.62
N THR A 170 8.16 3.28 14.94
CA THR A 170 8.52 4.10 13.78
C THR A 170 7.77 3.70 12.50
N ASN A 171 7.14 2.54 12.49
CA ASN A 171 6.18 2.05 11.50
C ASN A 171 5.28 0.99 12.13
N VAL A 172 4.23 0.56 11.42
CA VAL A 172 3.25 -0.40 11.97
C VAL A 172 3.82 -1.81 12.14
N THR A 173 4.78 -2.21 11.30
CA THR A 173 5.44 -3.52 11.40
C THR A 173 6.24 -3.65 12.70
N GLU A 174 6.87 -2.57 13.17
CA GLU A 174 7.56 -2.53 14.45
C GLU A 174 6.57 -2.74 15.61
N VAL A 175 5.41 -2.10 15.56
CA VAL A 175 4.32 -2.28 16.54
C VAL A 175 3.86 -3.75 16.58
N LEU A 176 3.60 -4.36 15.42
CA LEU A 176 3.22 -5.77 15.31
C LEU A 176 4.28 -6.68 15.96
N ASN A 177 5.56 -6.45 15.65
CA ASN A 177 6.66 -7.25 16.17
C ASN A 177 6.76 -7.16 17.71
N TRP A 178 6.61 -5.97 18.31
CA TRP A 178 6.65 -5.82 19.76
C TRP A 178 5.55 -6.61 20.48
N VAL A 179 4.34 -6.64 19.92
CA VAL A 179 3.26 -7.48 20.46
C VAL A 179 3.55 -8.96 20.21
N ALA A 180 3.96 -9.33 19.00
CA ALA A 180 4.26 -10.72 18.64
C ALA A 180 5.40 -11.35 19.46
N GLU A 181 6.32 -10.52 19.96
CA GLU A 181 7.45 -10.93 20.81
C GLU A 181 7.16 -10.81 22.31
N GLY A 182 5.98 -10.31 22.69
CA GLY A 182 5.58 -10.09 24.08
C GLY A 182 6.31 -8.91 24.75
N SER A 183 6.88 -8.00 23.96
CA SER A 183 7.47 -6.75 24.44
C SER A 183 6.41 -5.68 24.76
N ALA A 184 5.21 -5.85 24.24
CA ALA A 184 4.01 -5.09 24.59
C ALA A 184 2.85 -6.06 24.84
N ASP A 185 2.02 -5.75 25.86
CA ASP A 185 0.85 -6.56 26.23
C ASP A 185 -0.30 -6.36 25.23
N ALA A 186 -0.36 -5.20 24.57
CA ALA A 186 -1.35 -4.88 23.57
C ALA A 186 -0.79 -3.92 22.52
N GLY A 187 -1.38 -3.90 21.34
CA GLY A 187 -1.02 -2.95 20.29
C GLY A 187 -2.18 -2.62 19.37
N ILE A 188 -2.05 -1.50 18.66
CA ILE A 188 -3.02 -1.08 17.64
C ILE A 188 -2.33 -1.04 16.29
N VAL A 189 -2.84 -1.85 15.36
CA VAL A 189 -2.30 -2.04 14.00
C VAL A 189 -3.43 -2.11 12.99
N TYR A 190 -3.12 -2.32 11.72
CA TYR A 190 -4.13 -2.69 10.73
C TYR A 190 -4.47 -4.18 10.82
N ALA A 191 -5.67 -4.54 10.39
CA ALA A 191 -6.10 -5.94 10.33
C ALA A 191 -5.19 -6.78 9.42
N THR A 192 -4.68 -6.20 8.34
CA THR A 192 -3.73 -6.85 7.43
C THR A 192 -2.38 -7.16 8.08
N ASP A 193 -1.90 -6.31 8.99
CA ASP A 193 -0.65 -6.58 9.73
C ASP A 193 -0.85 -7.76 10.69
N ALA A 194 -1.96 -7.77 11.44
CA ALA A 194 -2.29 -8.89 12.33
C ALA A 194 -2.37 -10.23 11.58
N ALA A 195 -2.92 -10.21 10.36
CA ALA A 195 -3.05 -11.41 9.52
C ALA A 195 -1.69 -12.00 9.08
N GLN A 196 -0.60 -11.24 9.16
CA GLN A 196 0.74 -11.73 8.84
C GLN A 196 1.33 -12.65 9.92
N MET A 197 0.87 -12.54 11.15
CA MET A 197 1.39 -13.31 12.30
C MET A 197 0.26 -13.98 13.12
N PRO A 198 -0.64 -14.77 12.47
CA PRO A 198 -1.84 -15.31 13.14
C PRO A 198 -1.52 -16.28 14.29
N ASP A 199 -0.33 -16.88 14.27
CA ASP A 199 0.12 -17.78 15.33
C ASP A 199 0.75 -17.05 16.52
N LYS A 200 1.00 -15.72 16.41
CA LYS A 200 1.70 -14.93 17.41
C LYS A 200 0.85 -13.83 18.03
N VAL A 201 -0.09 -13.30 17.29
CA VAL A 201 -1.00 -12.25 17.77
C VAL A 201 -2.45 -12.63 17.52
N SER A 202 -3.31 -12.22 18.42
CA SER A 202 -4.76 -12.37 18.32
C SER A 202 -5.43 -11.02 18.18
N VAL A 203 -6.35 -10.90 17.21
CA VAL A 203 -7.20 -9.72 17.07
C VAL A 203 -8.34 -9.81 18.08
N ILE A 204 -8.44 -8.82 18.96
CA ILE A 204 -9.51 -8.72 19.96
C ILE A 204 -10.74 -8.04 19.38
N ALA A 205 -10.55 -6.86 18.80
CA ALA A 205 -11.64 -6.05 18.28
C ALA A 205 -11.15 -5.07 17.22
N THR A 206 -12.06 -4.68 16.34
CA THR A 206 -11.88 -3.53 15.44
C THR A 206 -12.24 -2.25 16.21
N ALA A 207 -11.57 -1.13 15.90
CA ALA A 207 -11.93 0.18 16.41
C ALA A 207 -13.41 0.47 16.08
N PRO A 208 -14.20 1.05 17.03
CA PRO A 208 -15.58 1.40 16.77
C PRO A 208 -15.71 2.33 15.55
N ALA A 209 -16.68 2.05 14.68
CA ALA A 209 -16.83 2.76 13.40
C ALA A 209 -17.09 4.28 13.53
N ASP A 210 -17.60 4.72 14.67
CA ASP A 210 -17.86 6.11 15.03
C ASP A 210 -16.68 6.80 15.74
N SER A 211 -15.63 6.03 16.06
CA SER A 211 -14.43 6.54 16.74
C SER A 211 -13.30 6.93 15.80
N VAL A 212 -13.29 6.45 14.57
CA VAL A 212 -12.22 6.69 13.61
C VAL A 212 -12.77 6.72 12.19
N LYS A 213 -12.21 7.58 11.34
CA LYS A 213 -12.50 7.58 9.91
C LYS A 213 -11.95 6.31 9.24
N GLN A 214 -12.49 6.02 8.06
CA GLN A 214 -12.04 4.88 7.26
C GLN A 214 -10.56 5.01 6.86
N ALA A 215 -9.80 3.94 7.06
CA ALA A 215 -8.40 3.89 6.64
C ALA A 215 -8.33 3.62 5.14
N ILE A 216 -8.10 4.69 4.37
CA ILE A 216 -7.98 4.66 2.90
C ILE A 216 -6.51 4.66 2.50
N TYR A 217 -6.17 3.84 1.53
CA TYR A 217 -4.85 3.72 0.94
C TYR A 217 -4.86 4.30 -0.48
N PRO A 218 -4.43 5.55 -0.66
CA PRO A 218 -4.27 6.14 -1.97
C PRO A 218 -2.92 5.74 -2.58
N VAL A 219 -2.90 5.58 -3.90
CA VAL A 219 -1.71 5.40 -4.73
C VAL A 219 -1.66 6.47 -5.80
N GLY A 220 -0.49 6.95 -6.16
CA GLY A 220 -0.30 7.95 -7.23
C GLY A 220 1.14 8.04 -7.71
N ILE A 221 1.32 8.72 -8.82
CA ILE A 221 2.62 8.97 -9.46
C ILE A 221 3.14 10.31 -8.93
N THR A 222 4.43 10.39 -8.60
CA THR A 222 5.06 11.65 -8.19
C THR A 222 5.23 12.58 -9.37
N SER A 223 5.18 13.89 -9.15
CA SER A 223 5.42 14.88 -10.22
C SER A 223 6.87 14.88 -10.74
N THR A 224 7.77 14.25 -10.00
CA THR A 224 9.20 14.11 -10.32
C THR A 224 9.56 12.71 -10.82
N ALA A 225 8.57 11.86 -11.12
CA ALA A 225 8.79 10.50 -11.60
C ALA A 225 9.78 10.48 -12.79
N VAL A 226 10.85 9.71 -12.63
CA VAL A 226 11.88 9.56 -13.67
C VAL A 226 11.37 8.69 -14.81
N ASN A 227 10.50 7.72 -14.47
CA ASN A 227 9.94 6.74 -15.40
C ASN A 227 8.40 6.79 -15.40
N PRO A 228 7.78 7.88 -15.93
CA PRO A 228 6.33 8.09 -15.82
C PRO A 228 5.49 7.05 -16.57
N GLU A 229 5.96 6.51 -17.70
CA GLU A 229 5.21 5.46 -18.42
C GLU A 229 5.21 4.12 -17.68
N PRO A 230 6.33 3.56 -17.19
CA PRO A 230 6.34 2.43 -16.26
C PRO A 230 5.48 2.66 -15.00
N ALA A 231 5.53 3.87 -14.41
CA ALA A 231 4.74 4.22 -13.24
C ALA A 231 3.22 4.15 -13.53
N LYS A 232 2.81 4.68 -14.68
CA LYS A 232 1.41 4.62 -15.12
C LYS A 232 0.94 3.18 -15.33
N ILE A 233 1.73 2.36 -16.03
CA ILE A 233 1.42 0.95 -16.24
C ILE A 233 1.26 0.22 -14.89
N PHE A 234 2.14 0.50 -13.93
CA PHE A 234 2.08 -0.12 -12.61
C PHE A 234 0.83 0.33 -11.82
N VAL A 235 0.52 1.63 -11.80
CA VAL A 235 -0.69 2.13 -11.11
C VAL A 235 -1.97 1.59 -11.76
N GLU A 236 -2.02 1.46 -13.10
CA GLU A 236 -3.15 0.82 -13.79
C GLU A 236 -3.23 -0.68 -13.48
N PHE A 237 -2.09 -1.37 -13.41
CA PHE A 237 -2.02 -2.78 -13.05
C PHE A 237 -2.55 -3.05 -11.63
N LEU A 238 -2.21 -2.19 -10.66
CA LEU A 238 -2.72 -2.30 -9.28
C LEU A 238 -4.26 -2.25 -9.20
N GLN A 239 -4.92 -1.63 -10.18
CA GLN A 239 -6.38 -1.49 -10.25
C GLN A 239 -7.08 -2.66 -10.95
N THR A 240 -6.33 -3.61 -11.50
CA THR A 240 -6.94 -4.76 -12.18
C THR A 240 -7.68 -5.66 -11.19
N PRO A 241 -8.79 -6.32 -11.62
CA PRO A 241 -9.54 -7.23 -10.74
C PRO A 241 -8.69 -8.34 -10.14
N GLU A 242 -7.68 -8.82 -10.87
CA GLU A 242 -6.75 -9.84 -10.42
C GLU A 242 -5.91 -9.35 -9.24
N VAL A 243 -5.33 -8.15 -9.34
CA VAL A 243 -4.51 -7.57 -8.27
C VAL A 243 -5.37 -7.15 -7.08
N ILE A 244 -6.57 -6.61 -7.30
CA ILE A 244 -7.53 -6.33 -6.21
C ILE A 244 -7.85 -7.62 -5.44
N ALA A 245 -8.07 -8.74 -6.13
CA ALA A 245 -8.31 -10.03 -5.46
C ALA A 245 -7.10 -10.49 -4.62
N ILE A 246 -5.86 -10.19 -5.03
CA ILE A 246 -4.66 -10.45 -4.22
C ILE A 246 -4.68 -9.58 -2.96
N PHE A 247 -4.98 -8.28 -3.07
CA PHE A 247 -5.10 -7.42 -1.91
C PHE A 247 -6.20 -7.91 -0.96
N GLU A 248 -7.35 -8.32 -1.48
CA GLU A 248 -8.47 -8.86 -0.67
C GLU A 248 -8.07 -10.17 0.04
N ALA A 249 -7.31 -11.04 -0.61
CA ALA A 249 -6.77 -12.26 0.01
C ALA A 249 -5.79 -11.95 1.16
N ASN A 250 -5.12 -10.80 1.10
CA ASN A 250 -4.23 -10.29 2.15
C ASN A 250 -4.96 -9.43 3.20
N GLY A 251 -6.30 -9.37 3.17
CA GLY A 251 -7.14 -8.74 4.20
C GLY A 251 -7.48 -7.27 3.96
N PHE A 252 -7.06 -6.68 2.85
CA PHE A 252 -7.55 -5.36 2.41
C PHE A 252 -8.97 -5.47 1.84
N SER A 253 -9.59 -4.33 1.57
CA SER A 253 -10.81 -4.25 0.76
C SER A 253 -10.59 -3.24 -0.36
N GLY A 254 -11.05 -3.53 -1.58
CA GLY A 254 -11.06 -2.53 -2.65
C GLY A 254 -12.06 -1.41 -2.35
N VAL A 255 -11.68 -0.15 -2.63
CA VAL A 255 -12.62 0.98 -2.57
C VAL A 255 -13.66 0.83 -3.68
N LYS A 256 -14.95 1.01 -3.33
CA LYS A 256 -16.09 0.89 -4.25
C LYS A 256 -16.49 2.22 -4.86
#